data_9601a2072e5804a0257a972f1fb45a42
#
_entry.id   9601a2072e5804a0257a972f1fb45a42
#
_cell.length_a   1.000
_cell.length_b   1.000
_cell.length_c   1.000
_cell.angle_alpha   90.00
_cell.angle_beta   90.00
_cell.angle_gamma   90.00
#
_symmetry.space_group_name_H-M   'P 1'
#
loop_
_entity.id
_entity.type
_entity.pdbx_description
1 polymer ?
#
loop_
_entity_poly.entity_id
_entity_poly.type
_entity_poly.pdbx_seq_one_letter_code
_entity_poly.pdbx_strand_id
1 'polypeptide(L)'
;MGTRVLFLYPNTFGMNMVPPAIAFLSALLKKEGHEVELFDSTYYDLNYGVDSEGIKAEQLNVVPFDLESRGIRMKTSDWREDLSAQVKRFAPDLIAVSSTEDMWELALVMLGELENYLGVHGTPVIAGGVFPTFAPQLVIKHPLIRMVCIGEGENALVDLCEKLAKGESYESVTNLWVRRPDDSIKKNPISRPVDINENPT
;
A
#
# COMPACT_ATOMS: atom_id res chain seq x y z
N MET A 1 -21.27 2.43 -8.68
CA MET A 1 -20.10 1.64 -9.11
C MET A 1 -19.15 1.59 -7.94
N GLY A 2 -18.53 0.45 -7.64
CA GLY A 2 -17.54 0.37 -6.55
C GLY A 2 -16.26 1.14 -6.89
N THR A 3 -15.48 1.47 -5.87
CA THR A 3 -14.16 2.09 -6.01
C THR A 3 -13.15 1.04 -6.45
N ARG A 4 -12.26 1.37 -7.38
CA ARG A 4 -11.13 0.52 -7.79
C ARG A 4 -9.91 0.88 -6.95
N VAL A 5 -9.47 -0.03 -6.11
CA VAL A 5 -8.33 0.16 -5.20
C VAL A 5 -7.14 -0.67 -5.66
N LEU A 6 -6.04 0.00 -5.96
CA LEU A 6 -4.76 -0.68 -6.20
C LEU A 6 -3.93 -0.63 -4.91
N PHE A 7 -3.74 -1.78 -4.29
CA PHE A 7 -2.72 -1.90 -3.25
C PHE A 7 -1.33 -1.92 -3.87
N LEU A 8 -0.46 -1.07 -3.35
CA LEU A 8 0.96 -1.06 -3.65
C LEU A 8 1.71 -1.61 -2.43
N TYR A 9 2.33 -2.78 -2.61
CA TYR A 9 3.12 -3.45 -1.58
C TYR A 9 4.60 -3.42 -1.95
N PRO A 10 5.32 -2.39 -1.52
CA PRO A 10 6.77 -2.32 -1.68
C PRO A 10 7.40 -3.37 -0.77
N ASN A 11 8.04 -4.35 -1.35
CA ASN A 11 8.71 -5.41 -0.63
C ASN A 11 9.86 -5.96 -1.47
N THR A 12 10.87 -6.53 -0.81
CA THR A 12 12.02 -7.13 -1.46
C THR A 12 12.07 -8.62 -1.17
N PHE A 13 12.70 -9.38 -2.05
CA PHE A 13 13.06 -10.76 -1.78
C PHE A 13 13.91 -10.84 -0.51
N GLY A 14 13.62 -11.74 0.38
CA GLY A 14 14.27 -11.81 1.70
C GLY A 14 13.41 -11.28 2.85
N MET A 15 12.48 -10.39 2.55
CA MET A 15 11.41 -9.98 3.47
C MET A 15 10.11 -10.72 3.14
N ASN A 16 10.18 -12.03 2.91
CA ASN A 16 9.10 -12.90 2.43
C ASN A 16 7.91 -13.00 3.39
N MET A 17 7.36 -11.89 3.76
CA MET A 17 6.16 -11.84 4.59
C MET A 17 4.93 -11.76 3.70
N VAL A 18 4.03 -12.71 3.85
CA VAL A 18 2.67 -12.57 3.32
C VAL A 18 2.06 -11.32 3.96
N PRO A 19 1.52 -10.36 3.20
CA PRO A 19 0.94 -9.14 3.76
C PRO A 19 -0.48 -9.42 4.29
N PRO A 20 -0.66 -9.88 5.55
CA PRO A 20 -1.98 -10.28 6.06
C PRO A 20 -2.95 -9.10 6.07
N ALA A 21 -2.47 -7.90 6.36
CA ALA A 21 -3.30 -6.70 6.32
C ALA A 21 -3.89 -6.44 4.92
N ILE A 22 -3.08 -6.58 3.85
CA ILE A 22 -3.58 -6.39 2.48
C ILE A 22 -4.59 -7.48 2.11
N ALA A 23 -4.33 -8.73 2.47
CA ALA A 23 -5.27 -9.82 2.21
C ALA A 23 -6.62 -9.56 2.88
N PHE A 24 -6.59 -9.17 4.15
CA PHE A 24 -7.76 -8.88 4.95
C PHE A 24 -8.55 -7.66 4.42
N LEU A 25 -7.87 -6.53 4.21
CA LEU A 25 -8.48 -5.32 3.64
C LEU A 25 -9.05 -5.57 2.24
N SER A 26 -8.35 -6.39 1.42
CA SER A 26 -8.83 -6.77 0.09
C SER A 26 -10.12 -7.59 0.16
N ALA A 27 -10.20 -8.55 1.10
CA ALA A 27 -11.40 -9.35 1.30
C ALA A 27 -12.58 -8.48 1.75
N LEU A 28 -12.33 -7.55 2.67
CA LEU A 28 -13.34 -6.63 3.19
C LEU A 28 -13.86 -5.69 2.08
N LEU A 29 -12.96 -5.05 1.34
CA LEU A 29 -13.35 -4.16 0.23
C LEU A 29 -14.15 -4.90 -0.85
N LYS A 30 -13.76 -6.12 -1.21
CA LYS A 30 -14.49 -6.95 -2.17
C LYS A 30 -15.88 -7.32 -1.65
N LYS A 31 -16.02 -7.62 -0.35
CA LYS A 31 -17.32 -7.87 0.28
C LYS A 31 -18.26 -6.67 0.16
N GLU A 32 -17.72 -5.45 0.30
CA GLU A 32 -18.47 -4.19 0.16
C GLU A 32 -18.64 -3.73 -1.30
N GLY A 33 -18.27 -4.57 -2.28
CA GLY A 33 -18.53 -4.34 -3.72
C GLY A 33 -17.51 -3.45 -4.42
N HIS A 34 -16.31 -3.27 -3.84
CA HIS A 34 -15.19 -2.58 -4.47
C HIS A 34 -14.31 -3.55 -5.26
N GLU A 35 -13.61 -3.03 -6.25
CA GLU A 35 -12.63 -3.79 -7.03
C GLU A 35 -11.24 -3.59 -6.46
N VAL A 36 -10.47 -4.68 -6.35
CA VAL A 36 -9.16 -4.65 -5.71
C VAL A 36 -8.14 -5.40 -6.55
N GLU A 37 -7.04 -4.73 -6.85
CA GLU A 37 -5.81 -5.35 -7.37
C GLU A 37 -4.63 -5.07 -6.44
N LEU A 38 -3.58 -5.89 -6.56
CA LEU A 38 -2.34 -5.79 -5.81
C LEU A 38 -1.17 -5.71 -6.79
N PHE A 39 -0.30 -4.72 -6.59
CA PHE A 39 1.06 -4.74 -7.11
C PHE A 39 2.01 -5.10 -5.96
N ASP A 40 2.60 -6.30 -6.06
CA ASP A 40 3.57 -6.83 -5.10
C ASP A 40 4.95 -6.92 -5.76
N SER A 41 5.91 -6.21 -5.19
CA SER A 41 7.27 -6.15 -5.72
C SER A 41 8.22 -7.21 -5.18
N THR A 42 7.77 -8.10 -4.29
CA THR A 42 8.61 -9.08 -3.59
C THR A 42 9.50 -9.91 -4.51
N TYR A 43 8.98 -10.29 -5.66
CA TYR A 43 9.68 -11.22 -6.57
C TYR A 43 10.27 -10.53 -7.81
N TYR A 44 10.45 -9.21 -7.79
CA TYR A 44 11.24 -8.51 -8.79
C TYR A 44 12.70 -8.39 -8.33
N ASP A 45 13.61 -8.37 -9.30
CA ASP A 45 15.00 -7.97 -9.06
C ASP A 45 15.06 -6.43 -8.91
N LEU A 46 15.04 -6.00 -7.69
CA LEU A 46 14.91 -4.58 -7.35
C LEU A 46 16.29 -4.11 -6.95
N ASN A 47 17.35 -4.17 -7.34
CA ASN A 47 18.61 -3.50 -6.92
C ASN A 47 18.42 -2.46 -5.77
N TYR A 48 17.50 -2.74 -4.85
CA TYR A 48 17.00 -1.83 -3.83
C TYR A 48 16.67 -2.58 -2.54
N GLY A 49 17.02 -1.99 -1.41
CA GLY A 49 16.70 -2.52 -0.09
C GLY A 49 17.84 -3.33 0.53
N VAL A 50 17.67 -3.61 1.79
CA VAL A 50 18.55 -4.50 2.52
C VAL A 50 18.18 -5.92 2.11
N ASP A 51 19.04 -6.57 1.33
CA ASP A 51 19.03 -8.02 1.19
C ASP A 51 19.39 -8.63 2.55
N SER A 52 18.39 -8.72 3.40
CA SER A 52 18.57 -9.29 4.73
C SER A 52 18.95 -10.77 4.69
N GLU A 53 18.58 -11.48 3.61
CA GLU A 53 19.00 -12.88 3.43
C GLU A 53 20.42 -12.97 2.91
N GLY A 54 20.85 -12.14 1.97
CA GLY A 54 22.22 -12.11 1.47
C GLY A 54 23.20 -11.86 2.59
N ILE A 55 23.01 -10.82 3.36
CA ILE A 55 23.88 -10.49 4.51
C ILE A 55 23.86 -11.58 5.57
N LYS A 56 22.68 -12.10 5.91
CA LYS A 56 22.55 -13.17 6.92
C LYS A 56 23.15 -14.50 6.43
N ALA A 57 23.04 -14.78 5.15
CA ALA A 57 23.66 -15.96 4.55
C ALA A 57 25.18 -15.84 4.53
N GLU A 58 25.74 -14.69 4.16
CA GLU A 58 27.18 -14.39 4.25
C GLU A 58 27.71 -14.51 5.68
N GLN A 59 26.91 -14.09 6.66
CA GLN A 59 27.22 -14.22 8.08
C GLN A 59 26.96 -15.63 8.65
N LEU A 60 26.53 -16.58 7.82
CA LEU A 60 26.17 -17.95 8.21
C LEU A 60 25.03 -18.00 9.26
N ASN A 61 24.19 -16.97 9.34
CA ASN A 61 23.10 -16.90 10.29
C ASN A 61 21.82 -17.56 9.76
N VAL A 62 21.71 -17.75 8.46
CA VAL A 62 20.61 -18.45 7.79
C VAL A 62 21.12 -19.33 6.66
N VAL A 63 20.40 -20.39 6.37
CA VAL A 63 20.62 -21.19 5.17
C VAL A 63 19.79 -20.59 4.05
N PRO A 64 20.37 -20.22 2.89
CA PRO A 64 19.59 -19.72 1.75
C PRO A 64 18.49 -20.67 1.35
N PHE A 65 17.30 -20.12 1.11
CA PHE A 65 16.14 -20.89 0.68
C PHE A 65 16.09 -20.96 -0.85
N ASP A 66 16.14 -22.17 -1.39
CA ASP A 66 16.05 -22.40 -2.82
C ASP A 66 14.57 -22.29 -3.27
N LEU A 67 14.20 -21.11 -3.80
CA LEU A 67 12.87 -20.83 -4.31
C LEU A 67 12.54 -21.65 -5.55
N GLU A 68 13.50 -21.83 -6.46
CA GLU A 68 13.27 -22.54 -7.73
C GLU A 68 12.90 -24.01 -7.48
N SER A 69 13.53 -24.65 -6.50
CA SER A 69 13.16 -26.01 -6.08
C SER A 69 11.71 -26.11 -5.56
N ARG A 70 11.11 -24.99 -5.16
CA ARG A 70 9.73 -24.89 -4.72
C ARG A 70 8.77 -24.36 -5.78
N GLY A 71 9.26 -24.18 -7.02
CA GLY A 71 8.46 -23.68 -8.13
C GLY A 71 8.20 -22.17 -8.09
N ILE A 72 8.85 -21.43 -7.19
CA ILE A 72 8.75 -19.97 -7.10
C ILE A 72 9.86 -19.36 -7.95
N ARG A 73 9.51 -18.49 -8.89
CA ARG A 73 10.46 -17.86 -9.80
C ARG A 73 10.44 -16.36 -9.63
N MET A 74 11.63 -15.75 -9.67
CA MET A 74 11.76 -14.31 -9.77
C MET A 74 11.18 -13.82 -11.10
N LYS A 75 10.58 -12.65 -11.10
CA LYS A 75 10.11 -11.99 -12.33
C LYS A 75 11.29 -11.41 -13.08
N THR A 76 11.29 -11.62 -14.40
CA THR A 76 12.34 -11.14 -15.30
C THR A 76 11.93 -9.85 -16.02
N SER A 77 10.68 -9.40 -15.88
CA SER A 77 10.17 -8.14 -16.42
C SER A 77 10.64 -6.95 -15.58
N ASP A 78 10.69 -5.78 -16.19
CA ASP A 78 10.92 -4.53 -15.44
C ASP A 78 9.66 -4.19 -14.62
N TRP A 79 9.82 -4.07 -13.31
CA TRP A 79 8.73 -3.75 -12.40
C TRP A 79 8.08 -2.38 -12.70
N ARG A 80 8.83 -1.42 -13.27
CA ARG A 80 8.30 -0.10 -13.65
C ARG A 80 7.32 -0.21 -14.80
N GLU A 81 7.68 -1.00 -15.80
CA GLU A 81 6.81 -1.28 -16.94
C GLU A 81 5.55 -2.02 -16.50
N ASP A 82 5.70 -3.05 -15.66
CA ASP A 82 4.58 -3.84 -15.14
C ASP A 82 3.65 -3.00 -14.27
N LEU A 83 4.18 -2.16 -13.36
CA LEU A 83 3.40 -1.25 -12.54
C LEU A 83 2.64 -0.23 -13.38
N SER A 84 3.33 0.40 -14.35
CA SER A 84 2.71 1.37 -15.26
C SER A 84 1.61 0.72 -16.11
N ALA A 85 1.84 -0.49 -16.61
CA ALA A 85 0.85 -1.23 -17.39
C ALA A 85 -0.36 -1.60 -16.54
N GLN A 86 -0.15 -2.07 -15.30
CA GLN A 86 -1.23 -2.41 -14.39
C GLN A 86 -2.08 -1.19 -14.03
N VAL A 87 -1.46 -0.07 -13.67
CA VAL A 87 -2.17 1.17 -13.33
C VAL A 87 -2.99 1.68 -14.51
N LYS A 88 -2.44 1.67 -15.73
CA LYS A 88 -3.17 2.09 -16.94
C LYS A 88 -4.35 1.17 -17.25
N ARG A 89 -4.17 -0.14 -17.10
CA ARG A 89 -5.22 -1.14 -17.37
C ARG A 89 -6.32 -1.10 -16.32
N PHE A 90 -5.95 -1.08 -15.04
CA PHE A 90 -6.89 -1.13 -13.93
C PHE A 90 -7.57 0.22 -13.69
N ALA A 91 -6.89 1.31 -14.02
CA ALA A 91 -7.34 2.70 -13.82
C ALA A 91 -7.88 2.94 -12.40
N PRO A 92 -7.06 2.80 -11.35
CA PRO A 92 -7.50 2.86 -9.96
C PRO A 92 -8.06 4.24 -9.59
N ASP A 93 -9.12 4.23 -8.78
CA ASP A 93 -9.69 5.42 -8.15
C ASP A 93 -8.96 5.79 -6.85
N LEU A 94 -8.21 4.82 -6.29
CA LEU A 94 -7.39 4.99 -5.09
C LEU A 94 -6.14 4.10 -5.20
N ILE A 95 -4.97 4.65 -4.84
CA ILE A 95 -3.77 3.86 -4.59
C ILE A 95 -3.55 3.78 -3.08
N ALA A 96 -3.45 2.56 -2.55
CA ALA A 96 -3.26 2.28 -1.13
C ALA A 96 -1.89 1.62 -0.91
N VAL A 97 -0.95 2.37 -0.31
CA VAL A 97 0.40 1.89 0.00
C VAL A 97 0.41 1.30 1.41
N SER A 98 0.87 0.06 1.53
CA SER A 98 1.14 -0.55 2.84
C SER A 98 2.64 -0.75 3.02
N SER A 99 3.24 -0.10 4.01
CA SER A 99 4.70 -0.10 4.16
C SER A 99 5.16 -0.20 5.61
N THR A 100 6.29 -0.89 5.78
CA THR A 100 7.17 -0.81 6.94
C THR A 100 8.19 0.32 6.74
N GLU A 101 8.97 0.63 7.78
CA GLU A 101 10.02 1.65 7.69
C GLU A 101 11.09 1.29 6.65
N ASP A 102 11.54 0.04 6.66
CA ASP A 102 12.59 -0.46 5.74
C ASP A 102 12.18 -0.36 4.27
N MET A 103 10.88 -0.47 3.98
CA MET A 103 10.35 -0.45 2.63
C MET A 103 9.80 0.93 2.22
N TRP A 104 9.87 1.93 3.10
CA TRP A 104 9.27 3.23 2.81
C TRP A 104 9.95 3.97 1.65
N GLU A 105 11.27 3.92 1.56
CA GLU A 105 11.97 4.54 0.43
C GLU A 105 11.61 3.86 -0.89
N LEU A 106 11.49 2.53 -0.91
CA LEU A 106 11.02 1.79 -2.08
C LEU A 106 9.58 2.20 -2.46
N ALA A 107 8.71 2.40 -1.47
CA ALA A 107 7.37 2.93 -1.71
C ALA A 107 7.40 4.28 -2.42
N LEU A 108 8.29 5.18 -2.01
CA LEU A 108 8.44 6.50 -2.63
C LEU A 108 9.00 6.41 -4.05
N VAL A 109 9.95 5.51 -4.31
CA VAL A 109 10.45 5.25 -5.67
C VAL A 109 9.32 4.76 -6.56
N MET A 110 8.49 3.81 -6.09
CA MET A 110 7.36 3.28 -6.86
C MET A 110 6.29 4.35 -7.12
N LEU A 111 5.99 5.19 -6.13
CA LEU A 111 5.06 6.31 -6.31
C LEU A 111 5.60 7.36 -7.27
N GLY A 112 6.93 7.59 -7.28
CA GLY A 112 7.58 8.48 -8.23
C GLY A 112 7.36 8.05 -9.69
N GLU A 113 7.41 6.75 -9.98
CA GLU A 113 7.09 6.22 -11.32
C GLU A 113 5.63 6.49 -11.73
N LEU A 114 4.75 6.70 -10.77
CA LEU A 114 3.33 6.99 -11.00
C LEU A 114 3.00 8.49 -10.97
N GLU A 115 3.95 9.38 -10.68
CA GLU A 115 3.70 10.81 -10.47
C GLU A 115 2.92 11.45 -11.63
N ASN A 116 3.32 11.17 -12.86
CA ASN A 116 2.62 11.69 -14.03
C ASN A 116 1.18 11.15 -14.14
N TYR A 117 0.97 9.86 -13.86
CA TYR A 117 -0.35 9.27 -13.86
C TYR A 117 -1.25 9.90 -12.78
N LEU A 118 -0.73 10.01 -11.56
CA LEU A 118 -1.43 10.60 -10.42
C LEU A 118 -1.83 12.05 -10.69
N GLY A 119 -0.92 12.84 -11.29
CA GLY A 119 -1.17 14.24 -11.64
C GLY A 119 -2.24 14.40 -12.73
N VAL A 120 -2.23 13.55 -13.75
CA VAL A 120 -3.20 13.61 -14.87
C VAL A 120 -4.59 13.16 -14.44
N HIS A 121 -4.68 12.10 -13.64
CA HIS A 121 -5.97 11.50 -13.25
C HIS A 121 -6.51 12.01 -11.92
N GLY A 122 -5.70 12.72 -11.13
CA GLY A 122 -6.09 13.17 -9.80
C GLY A 122 -6.33 12.03 -8.80
N THR A 123 -5.78 10.84 -9.06
CA THR A 123 -5.96 9.66 -8.22
C THR A 123 -5.28 9.88 -6.86
N PRO A 124 -6.02 9.87 -5.74
CA PRO A 124 -5.43 10.07 -4.43
C PRO A 124 -4.62 8.86 -3.99
N VAL A 125 -3.59 9.13 -3.16
CA VAL A 125 -2.76 8.11 -2.53
C VAL A 125 -2.97 8.13 -1.03
N ILE A 126 -3.26 6.96 -0.46
CA ILE A 126 -3.29 6.72 0.99
C ILE A 126 -2.11 5.83 1.39
N ALA A 127 -1.40 6.20 2.45
CA ALA A 127 -0.37 5.37 3.06
C ALA A 127 -0.85 4.82 4.40
N GLY A 128 -0.68 3.52 4.60
CA GLY A 128 -1.01 2.79 5.83
C GLY A 128 0.07 1.76 6.17
N GLY A 129 -0.15 1.03 7.23
CA GLY A 129 0.79 0.05 7.78
C GLY A 129 1.56 0.58 8.99
N VAL A 130 2.61 -0.14 9.39
CA VAL A 130 3.33 0.13 10.63
C VAL A 130 4.02 1.49 10.59
N PHE A 131 4.81 1.77 9.56
CA PHE A 131 5.56 3.02 9.49
C PHE A 131 4.65 4.26 9.40
N PRO A 132 3.64 4.34 8.51
CA PRO A 132 2.70 5.45 8.50
C PRO A 132 1.96 5.67 9.82
N THR A 133 1.67 4.60 10.57
CA THR A 133 1.02 4.69 11.87
C THR A 133 1.92 5.37 12.92
N PHE A 134 3.21 5.03 12.96
CA PHE A 134 4.13 5.55 13.96
C PHE A 134 4.83 6.86 13.55
N ALA A 135 4.94 7.13 12.26
CA ALA A 135 5.59 8.33 11.72
C ALA A 135 4.69 9.14 10.75
N PRO A 136 3.40 9.37 11.07
CA PRO A 136 2.46 10.00 10.14
C PRO A 136 2.88 11.40 9.71
N GLN A 137 3.60 12.13 10.56
CA GLN A 137 4.13 13.47 10.26
C GLN A 137 5.19 13.45 9.16
N LEU A 138 6.00 12.39 9.08
CA LEU A 138 6.98 12.22 8.00
C LEU A 138 6.28 11.82 6.70
N VAL A 139 5.39 10.84 6.79
CA VAL A 139 4.67 10.28 5.65
C VAL A 139 3.80 11.33 4.96
N ILE A 140 2.99 12.08 5.72
CA ILE A 140 2.07 13.06 5.14
C ILE A 140 2.78 14.26 4.50
N LYS A 141 4.05 14.50 4.80
CA LYS A 141 4.83 15.57 4.16
C LYS A 141 5.17 15.29 2.70
N HIS A 142 5.20 14.02 2.31
CA HIS A 142 5.52 13.69 0.92
C HIS A 142 4.40 14.16 -0.02
N PRO A 143 4.74 14.90 -1.11
CA PRO A 143 3.74 15.57 -1.95
C PRO A 143 2.74 14.62 -2.61
N LEU A 144 3.16 13.39 -2.94
CA LEU A 144 2.30 12.38 -3.56
C LEU A 144 1.33 11.72 -2.55
N ILE A 145 1.55 11.87 -1.23
CA ILE A 145 0.68 11.30 -0.21
C ILE A 145 -0.44 12.28 0.13
N ARG A 146 -1.66 11.90 -0.20
CA ARG A 146 -2.87 12.68 0.11
C ARG A 146 -3.42 12.37 1.50
N MET A 147 -3.30 11.11 1.92
CA MET A 147 -3.87 10.62 3.18
C MET A 147 -2.91 9.67 3.88
N VAL A 148 -2.99 9.64 5.21
CA VAL A 148 -2.31 8.64 6.04
C VAL A 148 -3.35 7.99 6.94
N CYS A 149 -3.42 6.66 6.90
CA CYS A 149 -4.23 5.88 7.82
C CYS A 149 -3.41 5.52 9.06
N ILE A 150 -3.91 5.86 10.23
CA ILE A 150 -3.26 5.62 11.52
C ILE A 150 -4.00 4.51 12.26
N GLY A 151 -3.30 3.46 12.63
CA GLY A 151 -3.88 2.28 13.26
C GLY A 151 -4.59 1.38 12.25
N GLU A 152 -5.75 0.86 12.65
CA GLU A 152 -6.52 -0.09 11.84
C GLU A 152 -7.19 0.58 10.65
N GLY A 153 -7.07 -0.06 9.49
CA GLY A 153 -7.55 0.48 8.21
C GLY A 153 -8.94 0.01 7.80
N GLU A 154 -9.51 -0.98 8.47
CA GLU A 154 -10.70 -1.71 8.03
C GLU A 154 -11.89 -0.78 7.78
N ASN A 155 -12.38 -0.14 8.82
CA ASN A 155 -13.52 0.78 8.71
C ASN A 155 -13.15 2.05 7.94
N ALA A 156 -11.91 2.54 8.14
CA ALA A 156 -11.45 3.76 7.50
C ALA A 156 -11.38 3.61 5.97
N LEU A 157 -10.90 2.47 5.48
CA LEU A 157 -10.73 2.25 4.04
C LEU A 157 -12.08 1.99 3.36
N VAL A 158 -13.01 1.30 4.04
CA VAL A 158 -14.39 1.12 3.53
C VAL A 158 -15.10 2.46 3.43
N ASP A 159 -15.13 3.28 4.52
CA ASP A 159 -15.76 4.61 4.49
C ASP A 159 -15.12 5.53 3.43
N LEU A 160 -13.79 5.49 3.31
CA LEU A 160 -13.07 6.23 2.26
C LEU A 160 -13.53 5.82 0.87
N CYS A 161 -13.57 4.51 0.58
CA CYS A 161 -13.94 3.98 -0.72
C CYS A 161 -15.42 4.28 -1.06
N GLU A 162 -16.32 4.18 -0.08
CA GLU A 162 -17.72 4.57 -0.27
C GLU A 162 -17.87 6.06 -0.64
N LYS A 163 -17.13 6.93 0.07
CA LYS A 163 -17.16 8.37 -0.21
C LYS A 163 -16.59 8.70 -1.58
N LEU A 164 -15.49 8.06 -1.96
CA LEU A 164 -14.92 8.21 -3.31
C LEU A 164 -15.92 7.76 -4.39
N ALA A 165 -16.59 6.62 -4.21
CA ALA A 165 -17.59 6.11 -5.14
C ALA A 165 -18.79 7.06 -5.33
N LYS A 166 -19.15 7.81 -4.27
CA LYS A 166 -20.25 8.78 -4.26
C LYS A 166 -19.81 10.19 -4.65
N GLY A 167 -18.52 10.46 -4.81
CA GLY A 167 -17.98 11.81 -5.00
C GLY A 167 -18.13 12.71 -3.78
N GLU A 168 -18.21 12.12 -2.59
CA GLU A 168 -18.37 12.82 -1.32
C GLU A 168 -17.01 13.18 -0.71
N SER A 169 -17.00 14.16 0.20
CA SER A 169 -15.80 14.52 0.94
C SER A 169 -15.41 13.44 1.94
N TYR A 170 -14.17 12.98 1.85
CA TYR A 170 -13.56 12.01 2.76
C TYR A 170 -12.74 12.64 3.90
N GLU A 171 -12.76 13.97 4.02
CA GLU A 171 -11.96 14.69 5.04
C GLU A 171 -12.28 14.32 6.48
N SER A 172 -13.48 13.79 6.75
CA SER A 172 -13.94 13.43 8.10
C SER A 172 -13.83 11.95 8.44
N VAL A 173 -13.24 11.15 7.55
CA VAL A 173 -13.07 9.72 7.79
C VAL A 173 -12.16 9.50 9.00
N THR A 174 -12.64 8.73 9.95
CA THR A 174 -11.90 8.36 11.17
C THR A 174 -10.60 7.63 10.83
N ASN A 175 -9.58 7.73 11.66
CA ASN A 175 -8.22 7.21 11.47
C ASN A 175 -7.42 7.91 10.35
N LEU A 176 -7.99 8.79 9.55
CA LEU A 176 -7.25 9.45 8.48
C LEU A 176 -6.70 10.82 8.91
N TRP A 177 -5.43 11.02 8.59
CA TRP A 177 -4.89 12.36 8.39
C TRP A 177 -5.01 12.70 6.92
N VAL A 178 -5.56 13.86 6.60
CA VAL A 178 -5.86 14.26 5.22
C VAL A 178 -5.19 15.59 4.92
N ARG A 179 -4.38 15.64 3.87
CA ARG A 179 -3.84 16.89 3.33
C ARG A 179 -4.93 17.56 2.51
N ARG A 180 -5.22 18.80 2.81
CA ARG A 180 -6.18 19.64 2.08
C ARG A 180 -5.52 20.35 0.88
N PRO A 181 -6.33 20.94 -0.01
CA PRO A 181 -5.80 21.72 -1.13
C PRO A 181 -4.95 22.94 -0.74
N ASP A 182 -5.12 23.45 0.47
CA ASP A 182 -4.33 24.54 1.05
C ASP A 182 -3.10 24.05 1.82
N ASP A 183 -2.73 22.78 1.63
CA ASP A 183 -1.65 22.07 2.34
C ASP A 183 -1.83 21.93 3.86
N SER A 184 -2.93 22.38 4.42
CA SER A 184 -3.25 22.09 5.82
C SER A 184 -3.55 20.60 6.02
N ILE A 185 -3.21 20.07 7.20
CA ILE A 185 -3.44 18.67 7.55
C ILE A 185 -4.60 18.58 8.53
N LYS A 186 -5.69 17.97 8.09
CA LYS A 186 -6.78 17.60 8.99
C LYS A 186 -6.46 16.25 9.64
N LYS A 187 -6.45 16.24 10.97
CA LYS A 187 -6.21 15.04 11.78
C LYS A 187 -7.54 14.59 12.37
N ASN A 188 -8.03 13.44 11.94
CA ASN A 188 -9.25 12.88 12.51
C ASN A 188 -8.93 11.99 13.74
N PRO A 189 -9.91 11.76 14.62
CA PRO A 189 -9.73 10.88 15.77
C PRO A 189 -9.49 9.44 15.34
N ILE A 190 -8.80 8.69 16.20
CA ILE A 190 -8.60 7.26 16.03
C ILE A 190 -9.84 6.54 16.58
N SER A 191 -10.36 5.58 15.83
CA SER A 191 -11.48 4.73 16.24
C SER A 191 -11.06 3.72 17.31
N ARG A 192 -12.05 3.10 17.95
CA ARG A 192 -11.80 1.89 18.74
C ARG A 192 -11.35 0.76 17.81
N PRO A 193 -10.55 -0.20 18.32
CA PRO A 193 -10.19 -1.40 17.58
C PRO A 193 -11.43 -2.13 17.02
N VAL A 194 -11.26 -2.70 15.85
CA VAL A 194 -12.31 -3.48 15.18
C VAL A 194 -12.42 -4.85 15.85
N ASP A 195 -13.64 -5.35 16.02
CA ASP A 195 -13.81 -6.76 16.43
C ASP A 195 -13.48 -7.67 15.24
N ILE A 196 -12.37 -8.38 15.36
CA ILE A 196 -11.87 -9.27 14.31
C ILE A 196 -12.87 -10.39 13.96
N ASN A 197 -13.78 -10.74 14.86
CA ASN A 197 -14.78 -11.78 14.62
C ASN A 197 -15.93 -11.31 13.70
N GLU A 198 -16.10 -10.01 13.52
CA GLU A 198 -17.12 -9.43 12.64
C GLU A 198 -16.64 -9.32 11.19
N ASN A 199 -15.36 -9.55 10.95
CA ASN A 199 -14.72 -9.38 9.67
C ASN A 199 -14.62 -10.70 8.88
N PRO A 200 -14.57 -10.65 7.52
CA PRO A 200 -14.39 -11.86 6.73
C PRO A 200 -13.03 -12.50 7.00
N THR A 201 -13.05 -13.80 7.21
CA THR A 201 -11.83 -14.65 7.32
C THR A 201 -11.54 -15.32 5.99
#